data_ab7030cd8dc6218e25b9c894669964f8
#
_entry.id   ab7030cd8dc6218e25b9c894669964f8
#
_cell.length_a   1.000
_cell.length_b   1.000
_cell.length_c   1.000
_cell.angle_alpha   90.00
_cell.angle_beta   90.00
_cell.angle_gamma   90.00
#
_symmetry.space_group_name_H-M   'P 1'
#
loop_
_entity.id
_entity.type
_entity.pdbx_description
1 polymer ?
#
loop_
_entity_poly.entity_id
_entity_poly.type
_entity_poly.pdbx_seq_one_letter_code
_entity_poly.pdbx_strand_id
1 'polypeptide(L)'
;MKKYPEYILIILGDGEKKSELLKLTKTLGLENKVHLVGFQENVYQYLIKADCFVLSSLWEDPGFVLLEAGLSNTTVISSNCKNGPQEILDNENNGYLFKNNNLNDLLKKFDEFKKEKISELNKKKLKLKKEIKKFTLYSHFNSLNNIINLNN
;
A
#
# COMPACT_ATOMS: atom_id res chain seq x y z
N MET A 1 7.11 7.16 -13.17
CA MET A 1 6.89 6.53 -14.49
C MET A 1 8.00 6.88 -15.50
N LYS A 2 8.42 8.16 -15.69
CA LYS A 2 9.54 8.48 -16.63
C LYS A 2 10.84 7.73 -16.30
N LYS A 3 11.18 7.57 -15.01
CA LYS A 3 12.37 6.81 -14.55
C LYS A 3 12.21 5.30 -14.72
N TYR A 4 10.98 4.80 -14.76
CA TYR A 4 10.64 3.38 -14.80
C TYR A 4 9.68 3.09 -15.95
N PRO A 5 10.17 3.12 -17.20
CA PRO A 5 9.32 2.99 -18.39
C PRO A 5 8.69 1.59 -18.56
N GLU A 6 9.23 0.59 -17.89
CA GLU A 6 8.71 -0.78 -17.88
C GLU A 6 7.43 -0.96 -17.06
N TYR A 7 7.12 -0.02 -16.13
CA TYR A 7 5.94 -0.09 -15.28
C TYR A 7 4.78 0.74 -15.82
N ILE A 8 3.58 0.35 -15.39
CA ILE A 8 2.32 1.07 -15.57
C ILE A 8 1.80 1.44 -14.18
N LEU A 9 1.31 2.64 -14.00
CA LEU A 9 0.63 3.07 -12.80
C LEU A 9 -0.88 3.03 -13.00
N ILE A 10 -1.56 2.27 -12.16
CA ILE A 10 -3.03 2.25 -12.11
C ILE A 10 -3.47 2.94 -10.83
N ILE A 11 -4.32 3.95 -10.94
CA ILE A 11 -4.89 4.69 -9.81
C ILE A 11 -6.38 4.33 -9.73
N LEU A 12 -6.75 3.69 -8.61
CA LEU A 12 -8.13 3.33 -8.30
C LEU A 12 -8.76 4.40 -7.40
N GLY A 13 -10.03 4.65 -7.62
CA GLY A 13 -10.81 5.61 -6.86
C GLY A 13 -11.16 6.86 -7.64
N ASP A 14 -12.09 7.62 -7.09
CA ASP A 14 -12.49 8.94 -7.58
C ASP A 14 -12.28 9.99 -6.48
N GLY A 15 -12.07 11.23 -6.89
CA GLY A 15 -11.88 12.34 -5.96
C GLY A 15 -11.73 13.66 -6.73
N GLU A 16 -11.78 14.76 -5.99
CA GLU A 16 -11.72 16.12 -6.52
C GLU A 16 -10.46 16.43 -7.35
N LYS A 17 -9.37 15.69 -7.11
CA LYS A 17 -8.09 15.86 -7.81
C LYS A 17 -7.97 15.09 -9.13
N LYS A 18 -8.99 14.33 -9.54
CA LYS A 18 -8.94 13.49 -10.75
C LYS A 18 -8.61 14.30 -12.01
N SER A 19 -9.28 15.44 -12.21
CA SER A 19 -9.04 16.30 -13.38
C SER A 19 -7.64 16.90 -13.40
N GLU A 20 -7.11 17.28 -12.23
CA GLU A 20 -5.74 17.78 -12.07
C GLU A 20 -4.71 16.68 -12.41
N LEU A 21 -4.92 15.46 -11.92
CA LEU A 21 -4.06 14.31 -12.22
C LEU A 21 -4.08 13.94 -13.70
N LEU A 22 -5.24 13.96 -14.36
CA LEU A 22 -5.35 13.73 -15.80
C LEU A 22 -4.57 14.78 -16.60
N LYS A 23 -4.71 16.07 -16.22
CA LYS A 23 -3.96 17.16 -16.84
C LYS A 23 -2.46 16.98 -16.64
N LEU A 24 -2.02 16.64 -15.43
CA LEU A 24 -0.62 16.37 -15.13
C LEU A 24 -0.07 15.19 -15.95
N THR A 25 -0.82 14.10 -16.04
CA THR A 25 -0.47 12.91 -16.85
C THR A 25 -0.21 13.31 -18.30
N LYS A 26 -1.09 14.11 -18.89
CA LYS A 26 -0.97 14.63 -20.26
C LYS A 26 0.25 15.56 -20.39
N THR A 27 0.42 16.50 -19.48
CA THR A 27 1.56 17.44 -19.49
C THR A 27 2.90 16.71 -19.43
N LEU A 28 2.95 15.56 -18.73
CA LEU A 28 4.16 14.73 -18.61
C LEU A 28 4.34 13.75 -19.77
N GLY A 29 3.37 13.61 -20.70
CA GLY A 29 3.37 12.64 -21.80
C GLY A 29 3.31 11.19 -21.28
N LEU A 30 2.49 10.94 -20.25
CA LEU A 30 2.40 9.64 -19.57
C LEU A 30 1.04 8.95 -19.74
N GLU A 31 0.22 9.36 -20.74
CA GLU A 31 -1.15 8.85 -20.96
C GLU A 31 -1.18 7.33 -21.17
N ASN A 32 -0.15 6.78 -21.80
CA ASN A 32 -0.01 5.34 -22.01
C ASN A 32 0.62 4.59 -20.80
N LYS A 33 0.93 5.29 -19.71
CA LYS A 33 1.63 4.73 -18.54
C LYS A 33 0.91 4.98 -17.21
N VAL A 34 -0.05 5.90 -17.18
CA VAL A 34 -0.81 6.25 -15.99
C VAL A 34 -2.30 6.18 -16.31
N HIS A 35 -3.00 5.28 -15.66
CA HIS A 35 -4.43 5.06 -15.89
C HIS A 35 -5.22 5.35 -14.61
N LEU A 36 -6.09 6.37 -14.66
CA LEU A 36 -7.04 6.69 -13.60
C LEU A 36 -8.36 5.97 -13.94
N VAL A 37 -8.58 4.80 -13.37
CA VAL A 37 -9.70 3.91 -13.73
C VAL A 37 -10.99 4.18 -12.93
N GLY A 38 -10.96 5.19 -12.04
CA GLY A 38 -12.12 5.55 -11.23
C GLY A 38 -12.38 4.57 -10.09
N PHE A 39 -13.56 4.71 -9.46
CA PHE A 39 -13.97 3.82 -8.39
C PHE A 39 -14.13 2.38 -8.90
N GLN A 40 -13.62 1.43 -8.13
CA GLN A 40 -13.71 0.00 -8.41
C GLN A 40 -14.28 -0.72 -7.21
N GLU A 41 -15.39 -1.41 -7.41
CA GLU A 41 -16.03 -2.20 -6.36
C GLU A 41 -15.14 -3.38 -5.91
N ASN A 42 -14.44 -3.99 -6.85
CA ASN A 42 -13.50 -5.07 -6.59
C ASN A 42 -12.05 -4.64 -6.86
N VAL A 43 -11.38 -4.12 -5.83
CA VAL A 43 -9.97 -3.70 -5.94
C VAL A 43 -9.01 -4.90 -6.01
N TYR A 44 -9.42 -6.07 -5.51
CA TYR A 44 -8.59 -7.27 -5.45
C TYR A 44 -8.13 -7.75 -6.83
N GLN A 45 -8.98 -7.62 -7.86
CA GLN A 45 -8.61 -7.98 -9.24
C GLN A 45 -7.41 -7.21 -9.80
N TYR A 46 -7.15 -6.00 -9.28
CA TYR A 46 -5.97 -5.20 -9.61
C TYR A 46 -4.79 -5.56 -8.73
N LEU A 47 -5.02 -5.66 -7.41
CA LEU A 47 -3.96 -5.93 -6.43
C LEU A 47 -3.25 -7.25 -6.69
N ILE A 48 -3.98 -8.35 -6.96
CA ILE A 48 -3.39 -9.67 -7.23
C ILE A 48 -2.50 -9.72 -8.48
N LYS A 49 -2.66 -8.75 -9.40
CA LYS A 49 -1.87 -8.66 -10.62
C LYS A 49 -0.77 -7.60 -10.54
N ALA A 50 -0.77 -6.80 -9.49
CA ALA A 50 0.20 -5.73 -9.31
C ALA A 50 1.54 -6.28 -8.79
N ASP A 51 2.65 -5.76 -9.30
CA ASP A 51 3.98 -6.03 -8.76
C ASP A 51 4.13 -5.45 -7.35
N CYS A 52 3.57 -4.26 -7.13
CA CYS A 52 3.48 -3.63 -5.82
C CYS A 52 2.28 -2.69 -5.71
N PHE A 53 1.82 -2.48 -4.49
CA PHE A 53 0.88 -1.42 -4.11
C PHE A 53 1.64 -0.25 -3.49
N VAL A 54 1.35 0.98 -3.94
CA VAL A 54 1.98 2.19 -3.42
C VAL A 54 0.95 3.06 -2.71
N LEU A 55 1.15 3.30 -1.43
CA LEU A 55 0.34 4.24 -0.64
C LEU A 55 1.14 5.53 -0.39
N SER A 56 0.67 6.66 -0.93
CA SER A 56 1.32 7.96 -0.81
C SER A 56 0.58 8.95 0.10
N SER A 57 -0.28 8.46 0.97
CA SER A 57 -1.11 9.25 1.88
C SER A 57 -0.26 10.09 2.84
N LEU A 58 -0.75 11.27 3.17
CA LEU A 58 -0.14 12.15 4.19
C LEU A 58 -0.53 11.73 5.61
N TRP A 59 -1.66 11.06 5.77
CA TRP A 59 -2.17 10.43 6.99
C TRP A 59 -3.17 9.32 6.64
N GLU A 60 -3.37 8.37 7.52
CA GLU A 60 -4.34 7.28 7.41
C GLU A 60 -5.13 7.11 8.72
N ASP A 61 -6.25 6.36 8.67
CA ASP A 61 -7.05 6.01 9.84
C ASP A 61 -7.87 4.72 9.59
N PRO A 62 -7.35 3.55 9.86
CA PRO A 62 -6.00 3.05 10.04
C PRO A 62 -5.28 2.59 8.76
N GLY A 63 -5.82 2.86 7.56
CA GLY A 63 -5.22 2.45 6.29
C GLY A 63 -5.63 1.04 5.84
N PHE A 64 -6.92 0.74 5.80
CA PHE A 64 -7.47 -0.55 5.36
C PHE A 64 -6.95 -1.03 4.00
N VAL A 65 -6.60 -0.11 3.11
CA VAL A 65 -6.00 -0.44 1.80
C VAL A 65 -4.69 -1.22 1.91
N LEU A 66 -3.95 -1.07 3.02
CA LEU A 66 -2.75 -1.87 3.31
C LEU A 66 -3.13 -3.32 3.65
N LEU A 67 -4.25 -3.50 4.37
CA LEU A 67 -4.78 -4.83 4.68
C LEU A 67 -5.26 -5.52 3.41
N GLU A 68 -5.95 -4.80 2.52
CA GLU A 68 -6.40 -5.30 1.21
C GLU A 68 -5.20 -5.75 0.35
N ALA A 69 -4.13 -4.95 0.28
CA ALA A 69 -2.92 -5.32 -0.43
C ALA A 69 -2.23 -6.56 0.19
N GLY A 70 -2.17 -6.64 1.52
CA GLY A 70 -1.63 -7.81 2.22
C GLY A 70 -2.45 -9.09 2.01
N LEU A 71 -3.79 -8.99 2.00
CA LEU A 71 -4.69 -10.09 1.67
C LEU A 71 -4.48 -10.58 0.23
N SER A 72 -4.22 -9.65 -0.69
CA SER A 72 -3.94 -9.93 -2.10
C SER A 72 -2.55 -10.52 -2.35
N ASN A 73 -1.74 -10.68 -1.32
CA ASN A 73 -0.35 -11.12 -1.42
C ASN A 73 0.50 -10.19 -2.31
N THR A 74 0.24 -8.89 -2.25
CA THR A 74 0.91 -7.84 -3.01
C THR A 74 1.98 -7.17 -2.15
N THR A 75 3.15 -6.87 -2.72
CA THR A 75 4.19 -6.11 -2.02
C THR A 75 3.72 -4.69 -1.77
N VAL A 76 3.97 -4.16 -0.58
CA VAL A 76 3.54 -2.81 -0.18
C VAL A 76 4.73 -1.87 -0.05
N ILE A 77 4.59 -0.69 -0.64
CA ILE A 77 5.46 0.47 -0.45
C ILE A 77 4.58 1.61 0.06
N SER A 78 4.77 2.05 1.30
CA SER A 78 3.89 3.05 1.93
C SER A 78 4.66 4.26 2.44
N SER A 79 4.02 5.42 2.42
CA SER A 79 4.46 6.55 3.22
C SER A 79 4.44 6.16 4.70
N ASN A 80 5.43 6.64 5.46
CA ASN A 80 5.44 6.52 6.92
C ASN A 80 4.59 7.65 7.54
N CYS A 81 3.32 7.72 7.14
CA CYS A 81 2.36 8.66 7.71
C CYS A 81 1.83 8.14 9.06
N LYS A 82 1.20 9.05 9.81
CA LYS A 82 0.58 8.68 11.09
C LYS A 82 -0.56 7.69 10.89
N ASN A 83 -0.77 6.83 11.89
CA ASN A 83 -1.87 5.89 12.04
C ASN A 83 -1.89 4.78 10.97
N GLY A 84 -1.24 3.68 11.27
CA GLY A 84 -1.38 2.41 10.54
C GLY A 84 -0.13 1.94 9.79
N PRO A 85 0.45 2.68 8.82
CA PRO A 85 1.49 2.12 7.97
C PRO A 85 2.71 1.55 8.71
N GLN A 86 3.21 2.26 9.72
CA GLN A 86 4.36 1.80 10.51
C GLN A 86 4.05 0.52 11.30
N GLU A 87 2.86 0.44 11.87
CA GLU A 87 2.39 -0.72 12.62
C GLU A 87 2.15 -1.92 11.70
N ILE A 88 1.36 -1.72 10.64
CA ILE A 88 0.99 -2.79 9.69
C ILE A 88 2.22 -3.36 8.98
N LEU A 89 3.17 -2.49 8.60
CA LEU A 89 4.40 -2.91 7.93
C LEU A 89 5.53 -3.31 8.90
N ASP A 90 5.26 -3.32 10.22
CA ASP A 90 6.22 -3.73 11.25
C ASP A 90 7.61 -3.13 11.04
N ASN A 91 7.66 -1.80 10.97
CA ASN A 91 8.91 -1.05 10.74
C ASN A 91 9.74 -1.59 9.54
N GLU A 92 9.10 -1.84 8.41
CA GLU A 92 9.67 -2.37 7.15
C GLU A 92 9.94 -3.88 7.11
N ASN A 93 9.62 -4.63 8.15
CA ASN A 93 9.75 -6.09 8.10
C ASN A 93 8.78 -6.74 7.10
N ASN A 94 7.63 -6.09 6.86
CA ASN A 94 6.52 -6.60 6.06
C ASN A 94 6.34 -5.89 4.70
N GLY A 95 7.15 -4.87 4.42
CA GLY A 95 7.05 -4.04 3.21
C GLY A 95 8.14 -2.99 3.18
N TYR A 96 7.86 -1.83 2.60
CA TYR A 96 8.78 -0.71 2.52
C TYR A 96 8.09 0.56 3.02
N LEU A 97 8.80 1.34 3.84
CA LEU A 97 8.34 2.64 4.32
C LEU A 97 9.22 3.75 3.78
N PHE A 98 8.62 4.78 3.20
CA PHE A 98 9.32 5.99 2.81
C PHE A 98 8.87 7.18 3.65
N LYS A 99 9.74 8.15 3.83
CA LYS A 99 9.44 9.39 4.56
C LYS A 99 8.24 10.11 3.96
N ASN A 100 7.27 10.45 4.79
CA ASN A 100 6.07 11.15 4.35
C ASN A 100 6.41 12.40 3.54
N ASN A 101 5.69 12.61 2.44
CA ASN A 101 5.87 13.73 1.50
C ASN A 101 7.30 13.84 0.92
N ASN A 102 8.02 12.72 0.74
CA ASN A 102 9.38 12.71 0.24
C ASN A 102 9.53 11.84 -1.02
N LEU A 103 9.51 12.48 -2.19
CA LEU A 103 9.63 11.81 -3.49
C LEU A 103 10.95 11.06 -3.63
N ASN A 104 12.07 11.63 -3.18
CA ASN A 104 13.38 10.99 -3.32
C ASN A 104 13.44 9.70 -2.51
N ASP A 105 12.85 9.68 -1.32
CA ASP A 105 12.81 8.49 -0.49
C ASP A 105 11.86 7.43 -1.06
N LEU A 106 10.70 7.84 -1.63
CA LEU A 106 9.85 6.93 -2.40
C LEU A 106 10.61 6.27 -3.55
N LEU A 107 11.34 7.06 -4.35
CA LEU A 107 12.12 6.53 -5.47
C LEU A 107 13.20 5.56 -4.98
N LYS A 108 13.86 5.87 -3.86
CA LYS A 108 14.84 4.99 -3.22
C LYS A 108 14.20 3.64 -2.82
N LYS A 109 13.05 3.67 -2.14
CA LYS A 109 12.32 2.46 -1.72
C LYS A 109 11.82 1.64 -2.92
N PHE A 110 11.40 2.30 -3.99
CA PHE A 110 11.05 1.62 -5.22
C PHE A 110 12.25 0.95 -5.89
N ASP A 111 13.44 1.59 -5.89
CA ASP A 111 14.67 0.98 -6.37
C ASP A 111 15.11 -0.22 -5.49
N GLU A 112 14.91 -0.14 -4.17
CA GLU A 112 15.15 -1.27 -3.24
C GLU A 112 14.23 -2.44 -3.61
N PHE A 113 12.92 -2.20 -3.75
CA PHE A 113 11.94 -3.20 -4.19
C PHE A 113 12.35 -3.88 -5.50
N LYS A 114 12.74 -3.11 -6.52
CA LYS A 114 13.14 -3.65 -7.83
C LYS A 114 14.36 -4.56 -7.77
N LYS A 115 15.28 -4.30 -6.85
CA LYS A 115 16.53 -5.07 -6.69
C LYS A 115 16.38 -6.25 -5.73
N GLU A 116 15.29 -6.29 -4.98
CA GLU A 116 15.08 -7.32 -3.97
C GLU A 116 14.90 -8.70 -4.64
N LYS A 117 15.47 -9.72 -4.04
CA LYS A 117 15.28 -11.11 -4.50
C LYS A 117 13.82 -11.53 -4.29
N ILE A 118 13.29 -12.30 -5.24
CA ILE A 118 11.91 -12.84 -5.16
C ILE A 118 11.66 -13.57 -3.85
N SER A 119 12.65 -14.29 -3.34
CA SER A 119 12.55 -15.01 -2.06
C SER A 119 12.32 -14.04 -0.88
N GLU A 120 12.97 -12.89 -0.86
CA GLU A 120 12.81 -11.89 0.20
C GLU A 120 11.48 -11.14 0.05
N LEU A 121 11.07 -10.80 -1.18
CA LEU A 121 9.74 -10.25 -1.44
C LEU A 121 8.63 -11.21 -0.94
N ASN A 122 8.77 -12.49 -1.21
CA ASN A 122 7.81 -13.50 -0.73
C ASN A 122 7.80 -13.62 0.80
N LYS A 123 8.95 -13.50 1.46
CA LYS A 123 9.01 -13.45 2.93
C LYS A 123 8.28 -12.22 3.49
N LYS A 124 8.51 -11.03 2.91
CA LYS A 124 7.81 -9.80 3.32
C LYS A 124 6.29 -9.95 3.16
N LYS A 125 5.81 -10.42 2.00
CA LYS A 125 4.39 -10.67 1.75
C LYS A 125 3.78 -11.66 2.74
N LEU A 126 4.49 -12.74 3.06
CA LEU A 126 4.03 -13.74 4.02
C LEU A 126 3.96 -13.18 5.44
N LYS A 127 4.94 -12.36 5.85
CA LYS A 127 4.92 -11.66 7.13
C LYS A 127 3.75 -10.69 7.21
N LEU A 128 3.55 -9.86 6.16
CA LEU A 128 2.40 -8.96 6.08
C LEU A 128 1.08 -9.72 6.23
N LYS A 129 0.92 -10.83 5.50
CA LYS A 129 -0.29 -11.68 5.59
C LYS A 129 -0.52 -12.26 6.99
N LYS A 130 0.53 -12.49 7.77
CA LYS A 130 0.41 -12.89 9.18
C LYS A 130 0.02 -11.72 10.06
N GLU A 131 0.63 -10.56 9.85
CA GLU A 131 0.40 -9.36 10.64
C GLU A 131 -1.05 -8.88 10.54
N ILE A 132 -1.60 -8.83 9.32
CA ILE A 132 -2.96 -8.35 9.10
C ILE A 132 -4.05 -9.21 9.79
N LYS A 133 -3.74 -10.44 10.23
CA LYS A 133 -4.67 -11.24 11.04
C LYS A 133 -5.01 -10.59 12.38
N LYS A 134 -4.15 -9.72 12.89
CA LYS A 134 -4.40 -8.95 14.13
C LYS A 134 -5.56 -7.96 13.95
N PHE A 135 -5.81 -7.51 12.73
CA PHE A 135 -6.85 -6.54 12.37
C PHE A 135 -8.19 -7.19 11.96
N THR A 136 -8.37 -8.47 12.27
CA THR A 136 -9.65 -9.16 12.03
C THR A 136 -10.64 -8.88 13.14
N LEU A 137 -11.95 -8.95 12.81
CA LEU A 137 -13.03 -8.84 13.79
C LEU A 137 -12.86 -9.85 14.93
N TYR A 138 -12.42 -11.07 14.62
CA TYR A 138 -12.17 -12.12 15.61
C TYR A 138 -11.07 -11.72 16.61
N SER A 139 -9.93 -11.21 16.11
CA SER A 139 -8.84 -10.75 16.97
C SER A 139 -9.26 -9.58 17.84
N HIS A 140 -10.02 -8.63 17.28
CA HIS A 140 -10.55 -7.49 18.03
C HIS A 140 -11.50 -7.93 19.14
N PHE A 141 -12.44 -8.83 18.81
CA PHE A 141 -13.39 -9.39 19.80
C PHE A 141 -12.67 -10.10 20.95
N ASN A 142 -11.66 -10.94 20.64
CA ASN A 142 -10.89 -11.61 21.68
C ASN A 142 -10.11 -10.63 22.57
N SER A 143 -9.55 -9.57 21.98
CA SER A 143 -8.86 -8.54 22.74
C SER A 143 -9.80 -7.80 23.71
N LEU A 144 -11.00 -7.46 23.24
CA LEU A 144 -12.03 -6.85 24.07
C LEU A 144 -12.48 -7.78 25.23
N ASN A 145 -12.72 -9.05 24.92
CA ASN A 145 -13.11 -10.03 25.95
C ASN A 145 -12.03 -10.18 27.03
N ASN A 146 -10.74 -10.21 26.63
CA ASN A 146 -9.65 -10.28 27.59
C ASN A 146 -9.62 -9.05 28.52
N ILE A 147 -9.85 -7.85 27.99
CA ILE A 147 -9.89 -6.62 28.79
C ILE A 147 -11.08 -6.65 29.78
N ILE A 148 -12.26 -7.08 29.31
CA ILE A 148 -13.46 -7.16 30.17
C ILE A 148 -13.27 -8.19 31.27
N ASN A 149 -12.72 -9.36 30.96
CA ASN A 149 -12.53 -10.44 31.93
C ASN A 149 -11.37 -10.20 32.92
N LEU A 150 -10.42 -9.30 32.60
CA LEU A 150 -9.38 -8.87 33.54
C LEU A 150 -9.89 -7.88 34.59
N ASN A 151 -11.08 -7.29 34.39
CA ASN A 151 -11.69 -6.34 35.29
C ASN A 151 -12.81 -6.96 36.16
N ASN A 152 -13.01 -8.28 36.06
CA ASN A 152 -13.86 -9.10 36.92
C ASN A 152 -13.00 -10.07 37.72
#